data_95c8aefe6da122d3c8d18e390baaecf7
#
_entry.id   95c8aefe6da122d3c8d18e390baaecf7
#
_cell.length_a   1.000
_cell.length_b   1.000
_cell.length_c   1.000
_cell.angle_alpha   90.00
_cell.angle_beta   90.00
_cell.angle_gamma   90.00
#
_symmetry.space_group_name_H-M   'P 1'
#
loop_
_entity.id
_entity.type
_entity.pdbx_description
1 polymer ?
#
loop_
_entity_poly.entity_id
_entity_poly.type
_entity_poly.pdbx_seq_one_letter_code
_entity_poly.pdbx_strand_id
1 'polypeptide(L)'
;IYVDQCKLKFYELSENTNPVTTCTDYIHANYQNDITLSFLCELVHLNRTTLNQRFKQQLNCTCIEYLLHYRLKISQELLSNTNLKIDDIANQCGFKYGSYFNRQFTKCLGISPSEFRKNPTGYSMFEGDKVMKL
;
A
#
# COMPACT_ATOMS: atom_id res chain seq x y z
N ILE A 1 -20.29 2.41 13.24
CA ILE A 1 -21.26 3.17 12.44
C ILE A 1 -20.55 3.94 11.34
N TYR A 2 -19.50 4.67 11.67
CA TYR A 2 -18.72 5.41 10.67
C TYR A 2 -18.04 4.46 9.67
N VAL A 3 -17.49 3.35 10.17
CA VAL A 3 -16.85 2.33 9.34
C VAL A 3 -17.85 1.70 8.38
N ASP A 4 -19.06 1.44 8.85
CA ASP A 4 -20.12 0.87 8.01
C ASP A 4 -20.56 1.82 6.90
N GLN A 5 -20.65 3.12 7.21
CA GLN A 5 -20.98 4.12 6.19
C GLN A 5 -19.89 4.25 5.13
N CYS A 6 -18.61 4.19 5.52
CA CYS A 6 -17.50 4.19 4.57
C CYS A 6 -17.54 2.94 3.69
N LYS A 7 -17.80 1.78 4.28
CA LYS A 7 -17.91 0.52 3.56
C LYS A 7 -19.07 0.56 2.57
N LEU A 8 -20.22 1.07 2.97
CA LEU A 8 -21.38 1.23 2.08
C LEU A 8 -21.10 2.19 0.93
N LYS A 9 -20.41 3.29 1.20
CA LYS A 9 -20.05 4.26 0.17
C LYS A 9 -19.15 3.63 -0.89
N PHE A 10 -18.13 2.88 -0.49
CA PHE A 10 -17.27 2.16 -1.42
C PHE A 10 -18.03 1.08 -2.18
N TYR A 11 -18.95 0.41 -1.51
CA TYR A 11 -19.81 -0.60 -2.12
C TYR A 11 -20.66 0.01 -3.25
N GLU A 12 -21.31 1.12 -3.00
CA GLU A 12 -22.13 1.80 -4.00
C GLU A 12 -21.31 2.23 -5.21
N LEU A 13 -20.10 2.74 -4.97
CA LEU A 13 -19.19 3.12 -6.03
C LEU A 13 -18.71 1.93 -6.84
N SER A 14 -18.56 0.76 -6.22
CA SER A 14 -18.03 -0.43 -6.88
C SER A 14 -18.96 -0.99 -7.97
N GLU A 15 -20.24 -0.68 -7.93
CA GLU A 15 -21.18 -1.10 -8.96
C GLU A 15 -20.86 -0.48 -10.34
N ASN A 16 -20.30 0.74 -10.33
CA ASN A 16 -20.04 1.52 -11.54
C ASN A 16 -18.57 1.84 -11.77
N THR A 17 -17.68 1.33 -10.93
CA THR A 17 -16.25 1.64 -11.03
C THR A 17 -15.41 0.37 -11.12
N ASN A 18 -14.18 0.57 -11.61
CA ASN A 18 -13.18 -0.49 -11.67
C ASN A 18 -12.89 -1.01 -10.26
N PRO A 19 -13.02 -2.32 -10.01
CA PRO A 19 -12.72 -2.91 -8.69
C PRO A 19 -11.31 -2.60 -8.19
N VAL A 20 -10.33 -2.54 -9.07
CA VAL A 20 -8.96 -2.19 -8.70
C VAL A 20 -8.89 -0.77 -8.15
N THR A 21 -9.53 0.18 -8.81
CA THR A 21 -9.59 1.56 -8.34
C THR A 21 -10.28 1.67 -6.98
N THR A 22 -11.38 0.94 -6.79
CA THR A 22 -12.07 0.90 -5.50
C THR A 22 -11.15 0.42 -4.39
N CYS A 23 -10.39 -0.64 -4.64
CA CYS A 23 -9.44 -1.16 -3.66
C CYS A 23 -8.27 -0.20 -3.41
N THR A 24 -7.70 0.40 -4.45
CA THR A 24 -6.59 1.34 -4.27
C THR A 24 -7.04 2.61 -3.54
N ASP A 25 -8.22 3.12 -3.82
CA ASP A 25 -8.78 4.25 -3.09
C ASP A 25 -8.96 3.93 -1.61
N TYR A 26 -9.46 2.73 -1.29
CA TYR A 26 -9.57 2.28 0.09
C TYR A 26 -8.20 2.19 0.76
N ILE A 27 -7.22 1.61 0.07
CA ILE A 27 -5.84 1.49 0.57
C ILE A 27 -5.26 2.88 0.86
N HIS A 28 -5.41 3.83 -0.05
CA HIS A 28 -4.89 5.19 0.14
C HIS A 28 -5.48 5.88 1.36
N ALA A 29 -6.75 5.63 1.64
CA ALA A 29 -7.44 6.22 2.78
C ALA A 29 -7.17 5.49 4.10
N ASN A 30 -6.76 4.22 4.08
CA ASN A 30 -6.72 3.36 5.27
C ASN A 30 -5.42 2.58 5.44
N TYR A 31 -4.35 2.91 4.73
CA TYR A 31 -3.10 2.13 4.74
C TYR A 31 -2.49 1.95 6.13
N GLN A 32 -2.78 2.85 7.07
CA GLN A 32 -2.28 2.80 8.45
C GLN A 32 -2.96 1.70 9.26
N ASN A 33 -4.11 1.22 8.83
CA ASN A 33 -4.93 0.23 9.52
C ASN A 33 -4.67 -1.17 8.95
N ASP A 34 -5.13 -2.18 9.68
CA ASP A 34 -5.08 -3.54 9.19
C ASP A 34 -6.03 -3.70 7.99
N ILE A 35 -5.47 -4.13 6.87
CA ILE A 35 -6.22 -4.41 5.66
C ILE A 35 -5.90 -5.85 5.26
N THR A 36 -6.94 -6.67 5.09
CA THR A 36 -6.78 -8.05 4.66
C THR A 36 -7.26 -8.23 3.23
N LEU A 37 -6.71 -9.24 2.56
CA LEU A 37 -7.17 -9.61 1.22
C LEU A 37 -8.65 -9.99 1.25
N SER A 38 -9.08 -10.71 2.28
CA SER A 38 -10.49 -11.11 2.44
C SER A 38 -11.42 -9.89 2.49
N PHE A 39 -11.03 -8.85 3.22
CA PHE A 39 -11.80 -7.62 3.29
C PHE A 39 -11.92 -6.95 1.92
N LEU A 40 -10.82 -6.85 1.20
CA LEU A 40 -10.82 -6.22 -0.14
C LEU A 40 -11.66 -7.01 -1.13
N CYS A 41 -11.62 -8.34 -1.04
CA CYS A 41 -12.48 -9.21 -1.86
C CYS A 41 -13.97 -8.98 -1.57
N GLU A 42 -14.33 -8.86 -0.30
CA GLU A 42 -15.71 -8.55 0.09
C GLU A 42 -16.15 -7.18 -0.41
N LEU A 43 -15.26 -6.20 -0.32
CA LEU A 43 -15.54 -4.83 -0.72
C LEU A 43 -15.97 -4.74 -2.18
N VAL A 44 -15.38 -5.54 -3.06
CA VAL A 44 -15.63 -5.51 -4.50
C VAL A 44 -16.36 -6.74 -5.03
N HIS A 45 -16.76 -7.66 -4.15
CA HIS A 45 -17.49 -8.89 -4.50
C HIS A 45 -16.77 -9.76 -5.54
N LEU A 46 -15.46 -9.88 -5.40
CA LEU A 46 -14.63 -10.75 -6.23
C LEU A 46 -13.90 -11.75 -5.36
N ASN A 47 -13.60 -12.93 -5.92
CA ASN A 47 -12.72 -13.87 -5.24
C ASN A 47 -11.25 -13.45 -5.38
N ARG A 48 -10.38 -14.09 -4.61
CA ARG A 48 -8.95 -13.78 -4.57
C ARG A 48 -8.30 -13.84 -5.94
N THR A 49 -8.57 -14.90 -6.67
CA THR A 49 -7.97 -15.13 -7.98
C THR A 49 -8.33 -14.03 -8.96
N THR A 50 -9.61 -13.69 -9.05
CA THR A 50 -10.11 -12.67 -9.97
C THR A 50 -9.58 -11.29 -9.59
N LEU A 51 -9.62 -10.93 -8.32
CA LEU A 51 -9.13 -9.63 -7.86
C LEU A 51 -7.63 -9.48 -8.16
N ASN A 52 -6.82 -10.48 -7.82
CA ASN A 52 -5.39 -10.43 -8.06
C ASN A 52 -5.04 -10.44 -9.55
N GLN A 53 -5.81 -11.14 -10.38
CA GLN A 53 -5.63 -11.09 -11.83
C GLN A 53 -5.83 -9.67 -12.36
N ARG A 54 -6.87 -8.99 -11.90
CA ARG A 54 -7.13 -7.61 -12.30
C ARG A 54 -6.05 -6.64 -11.82
N PHE A 55 -5.59 -6.81 -10.60
CA PHE A 55 -4.45 -6.03 -10.09
C PHE A 55 -3.21 -6.25 -10.93
N LYS A 56 -2.86 -7.49 -11.23
CA LYS A 56 -1.70 -7.81 -12.06
C LYS A 56 -1.79 -7.17 -13.44
N GLN A 57 -2.96 -7.22 -14.07
CA GLN A 57 -3.16 -6.65 -15.40
C GLN A 57 -3.03 -5.12 -15.38
N GLN A 58 -3.55 -4.46 -14.37
CA GLN A 58 -3.62 -3.00 -14.33
C GLN A 58 -2.41 -2.38 -13.63
N LEU A 59 -1.86 -3.03 -12.59
CA LEU A 59 -0.87 -2.42 -11.70
C LEU A 59 0.43 -3.23 -11.55
N ASN A 60 0.54 -4.38 -12.22
CA ASN A 60 1.72 -5.26 -12.20
C ASN A 60 2.01 -5.93 -10.85
N CYS A 61 1.05 -5.97 -9.93
CA CYS A 61 1.23 -6.58 -8.62
C CYS A 61 -0.08 -7.13 -8.09
N THR A 62 -0.01 -7.94 -7.04
CA THR A 62 -1.21 -8.36 -6.32
C THR A 62 -1.72 -7.21 -5.46
N CYS A 63 -2.94 -7.35 -4.99
CA CYS A 63 -3.60 -6.39 -4.13
C CYS A 63 -2.81 -6.13 -2.82
N ILE A 64 -2.30 -7.17 -2.18
CA ILE A 64 -1.52 -7.03 -0.94
C ILE A 64 -0.11 -6.49 -1.22
N GLU A 65 0.50 -6.86 -2.34
CA GLU A 65 1.75 -6.26 -2.79
C GLU A 65 1.60 -4.75 -3.02
N TYR A 66 0.48 -4.33 -3.60
CA TYR A 66 0.18 -2.91 -3.76
C TYR A 66 0.12 -2.18 -2.43
N LEU A 67 -0.57 -2.75 -1.44
CA LEU A 67 -0.64 -2.19 -0.08
C LEU A 67 0.77 -2.03 0.50
N LEU A 68 1.60 -3.06 0.40
CA LEU A 68 2.98 -3.02 0.88
C LEU A 68 3.76 -1.88 0.22
N HIS A 69 3.72 -1.81 -1.11
CA HIS A 69 4.44 -0.79 -1.86
C HIS A 69 3.94 0.62 -1.56
N TYR A 70 2.64 0.78 -1.36
CA TYR A 70 2.08 2.08 -0.98
C TYR A 70 2.58 2.51 0.40
N ARG A 71 2.57 1.61 1.38
CA ARG A 71 3.13 1.88 2.71
C ARG A 71 4.60 2.28 2.64
N LEU A 72 5.39 1.58 1.83
CA LEU A 72 6.80 1.91 1.64
C LEU A 72 6.99 3.27 0.95
N LYS A 73 6.14 3.61 0.00
CA LYS A 73 6.15 4.93 -0.65
C LYS A 73 5.94 6.05 0.37
N ILE A 74 4.96 5.91 1.23
CA ILE A 74 4.69 6.90 2.28
C ILE A 74 5.88 6.97 3.26
N SER A 75 6.49 5.83 3.58
CA SER A 75 7.66 5.81 4.45
C SER A 75 8.84 6.58 3.86
N GLN A 76 9.03 6.52 2.55
CA GLN A 76 10.06 7.31 1.87
C GLN A 76 9.85 8.81 2.05
N GLU A 77 8.61 9.26 1.93
CA GLU A 77 8.24 10.66 2.12
C GLU A 77 8.54 11.10 3.56
N LEU A 78 8.19 10.28 4.55
CA LEU A 78 8.46 10.58 5.96
C LEU A 78 9.95 10.57 6.28
N LEU A 79 10.70 9.63 5.72
CA LEU A 79 12.16 9.57 5.89
C LEU A 79 12.84 10.81 5.34
N SER A 80 12.38 11.31 4.20
CA SER A 80 12.96 12.48 3.53
C SER A 80 12.55 13.80 4.18
N ASN A 81 11.33 13.91 4.66
CA ASN A 81 10.73 15.18 5.04
C ASN A 81 10.58 15.39 6.54
N THR A 82 10.90 14.39 7.37
CA THR A 82 10.75 14.47 8.83
C THR A 82 12.01 13.96 9.54
N ASN A 83 12.11 14.27 10.84
CA ASN A 83 13.13 13.73 11.72
C ASN A 83 12.61 12.63 12.64
N LEU A 84 11.45 12.06 12.30
CA LEU A 84 10.83 10.97 13.08
C LEU A 84 11.78 9.76 13.13
N LYS A 85 11.73 9.05 14.23
CA LYS A 85 12.49 7.79 14.38
C LYS A 85 11.98 6.78 13.36
N ILE A 86 12.87 5.95 12.85
CA ILE A 86 12.52 4.94 11.84
C ILE A 86 11.42 4.01 12.34
N ASP A 87 11.47 3.61 13.61
CA ASP A 87 10.41 2.76 14.19
C ASP A 87 9.07 3.47 14.24
N ASP A 88 9.04 4.77 14.51
CA ASP A 88 7.82 5.57 14.50
C ASP A 88 7.26 5.68 13.08
N ILE A 89 8.12 5.87 12.08
CA ILE A 89 7.73 5.89 10.67
C ILE A 89 7.11 4.56 10.28
N ALA A 90 7.75 3.45 10.63
CA ALA A 90 7.20 2.11 10.34
C ALA A 90 5.80 1.96 10.92
N ASN A 91 5.62 2.35 12.16
CA ASN A 91 4.34 2.26 12.86
C ASN A 91 3.27 3.15 12.19
N GLN A 92 3.61 4.39 11.85
CA GLN A 92 2.68 5.32 11.18
C GLN A 92 2.27 4.82 9.80
N CYS A 93 3.13 4.06 9.13
CA CYS A 93 2.83 3.51 7.80
C CYS A 93 2.04 2.21 7.86
N GLY A 94 1.73 1.69 9.05
CA GLY A 94 0.92 0.50 9.21
C GLY A 94 1.69 -0.79 9.39
N PHE A 95 3.02 -0.71 9.58
CA PHE A 95 3.83 -1.90 9.89
C PHE A 95 3.79 -2.18 11.38
N LYS A 96 3.43 -3.40 11.76
CA LYS A 96 3.39 -3.80 13.17
C LYS A 96 4.77 -3.93 13.78
N TYR A 97 5.77 -4.33 12.99
CA TYR A 97 7.12 -4.60 13.46
C TYR A 97 8.14 -3.86 12.61
N GLY A 98 9.03 -3.12 13.28
CA GLY A 98 10.11 -2.39 12.61
C GLY A 98 11.06 -3.31 11.83
N SER A 99 11.30 -4.53 12.34
CA SER A 99 12.14 -5.51 11.65
C SER A 99 11.55 -5.93 10.30
N TYR A 100 10.24 -6.12 10.24
CA TYR A 100 9.56 -6.45 9.00
C TYR A 100 9.62 -5.27 8.02
N PHE A 101 9.39 -4.06 8.50
CA PHE A 101 9.52 -2.84 7.71
C PHE A 101 10.92 -2.72 7.10
N ASN A 102 11.97 -2.84 7.92
CA ASN A 102 13.36 -2.75 7.46
C ASN A 102 13.65 -3.77 6.35
N ARG A 103 13.20 -4.99 6.55
CA ARG A 103 13.42 -6.09 5.61
C ARG A 103 12.72 -5.83 4.28
N GLN A 104 11.46 -5.42 4.32
CA GLN A 104 10.71 -5.14 3.11
C GLN A 104 11.21 -3.90 2.38
N PHE A 105 11.56 -2.84 3.12
CA PHE A 105 12.12 -1.63 2.54
C PHE A 105 13.43 -1.95 1.80
N THR A 106 14.34 -2.67 2.46
CA THR A 106 15.63 -3.05 1.87
C THR A 106 15.44 -3.95 0.65
N LYS A 107 14.53 -4.91 0.73
CA LYS A 107 14.22 -5.81 -0.38
C LYS A 107 13.71 -5.05 -1.60
N CYS A 108 12.82 -4.09 -1.40
CA CYS A 108 12.17 -3.36 -2.50
C CYS A 108 13.04 -2.23 -3.06
N LEU A 109 13.85 -1.59 -2.24
CA LEU A 109 14.61 -0.40 -2.65
C LEU A 109 16.12 -0.62 -2.76
N GLY A 110 16.61 -1.75 -2.25
CA GLY A 110 18.03 -2.09 -2.32
C GLY A 110 18.91 -1.41 -1.27
N ILE A 111 18.37 -0.52 -0.46
CA ILE A 111 19.08 0.15 0.64
C ILE A 111 18.23 0.17 1.88
N SER A 112 18.87 0.35 3.05
CA SER A 112 18.14 0.43 4.32
C SER A 112 17.41 1.77 4.46
N PRO A 113 16.39 1.84 5.31
CA PRO A 113 15.75 3.13 5.62
C PRO A 113 16.72 4.19 6.13
N SER A 114 17.69 3.82 6.95
CA SER A 114 18.71 4.74 7.45
C SER A 114 19.56 5.32 6.34
N GLU A 115 20.00 4.48 5.42
CA GLU A 115 20.79 4.89 4.27
C GLU A 115 19.99 5.78 3.32
N PHE A 116 18.73 5.41 3.10
CA PHE A 116 17.82 6.22 2.29
C PHE A 116 17.66 7.62 2.88
N ARG A 117 17.49 7.72 4.21
CA ARG A 117 17.36 9.02 4.88
C ARG A 117 18.57 9.92 4.68
N LYS A 118 19.77 9.34 4.72
CA LYS A 118 21.02 10.09 4.52
C LYS A 118 21.17 10.60 3.11
N ASN A 119 20.68 9.84 2.14
CA ASN A 119 20.82 10.17 0.73
C ASN A 119 19.55 9.76 -0.03
N PRO A 120 18.46 10.54 0.10
CA PRO A 120 17.20 10.23 -0.56
C PRO A 120 17.27 10.56 -2.05
N THR A 121 17.92 9.68 -2.81
CA THR A 121 17.96 9.79 -4.26
C THR A 121 16.66 9.21 -4.83
N GLY A 122 16.37 9.49 -6.10
CA GLY A 122 15.09 9.20 -6.74
C GLY A 122 14.68 7.74 -6.88
N TYR A 123 14.72 6.99 -5.80
CA TYR A 123 14.20 5.63 -5.76
C TYR A 123 12.68 5.67 -5.87
N SER A 124 12.12 4.98 -6.84
CA SER A 124 10.68 4.85 -6.98
C SER A 124 10.31 3.40 -7.27
N MET A 125 9.28 2.91 -6.59
CA MET A 125 8.70 1.60 -6.84
C MET A 125 7.54 1.68 -7.82
N PHE A 126 7.15 2.88 -8.19
CA PHE A 126 5.98 3.11 -9.04
C PHE A 126 6.38 3.83 -10.32
N GLU A 127 5.76 3.42 -11.42
CA GLU A 127 5.78 4.15 -12.69
C GLU A 127 4.33 4.57 -12.97
N GLY A 128 4.02 5.85 -12.70
CA GLY A 128 2.64 6.29 -12.63
C GLY A 128 1.94 5.58 -11.49
N ASP A 129 0.83 4.89 -11.78
CA ASP A 129 0.08 4.11 -10.79
C ASP A 129 0.51 2.65 -10.72
N LYS A 130 1.41 2.20 -11.60
CA LYS A 130 1.85 0.81 -11.67
C LYS A 130 3.10 0.59 -10.82
N VAL A 131 3.17 -0.58 -10.20
CA VAL A 131 4.35 -1.01 -9.46
C VAL A 131 5.42 -1.45 -10.45
N MET A 132 6.62 -0.89 -10.32
CA MET A 132 7.75 -1.28 -11.14
C MET A 132 8.22 -2.69 -10.75
N LYS A 133 8.58 -3.48 -11.75
CA LYS A 133 9.25 -4.76 -11.50
C LYS A 133 10.68 -4.50 -11.08
N LEU A 134 11.02 -4.98 -9.91
CA LEU A 134 12.39 -4.92 -9.40
C LEU A 134 13.17 -6.15 -9.82
#